data_43b306aa4aa6d0fdf2ce3e39e7fe757e
#
_entry.id   43b306aa4aa6d0fdf2ce3e39e7fe757e
#
_cell.length_a   1.000
_cell.length_b   1.000
_cell.length_c   1.000
_cell.angle_alpha   90.00
_cell.angle_beta   90.00
_cell.angle_gamma   90.00
#
_symmetry.space_group_name_H-M   'P 1'
#
loop_
_entity.id
_entity.type
_entity.pdbx_description
1 polymer ?
#
loop_
_entity_poly.entity_id
_entity_poly.type
_entity_poly.pdbx_seq_one_letter_code
_entity_poly.pdbx_strand_id
1 'polypeptide(L)'
;MLHQGFTRAMTALLAFLFLAAPAAQAQVQVQTAKLPNVTILATGGTIAGTGATSTTTVGYTAATVGVQSLIGAVPEIAKVANVSGEQVFQIASENMGNEHWLVLAKRVNALLAQPDVDGIVITHGTDTLEETAYFLNLVVKSRKPVVVVGSMRPSTALSADGPINLYNAVNLAGSQAAIGKGVLVAMNDQIHAARDVTKANTTTADTFRTAELGMIGYIQGGKPFFYREVTRKHTVDTEFDVSKLDALPQVDVAYAYANVGDVAVKALVAAGAKGLVHAGVGNGSLPARTKPALVAAREKGVVIVRSARVGQGIVARNGEANDDQLDFVVSDTLSPQKARILLMLALTKTSNTKEIQRMFYTY
;
A
#
# COMPACT_ATOMS: atom_id res chain seq x y z
N MET A 1 -20.67 -84.84 56.14
CA MET A 1 -19.55 -85.60 55.59
C MET A 1 -18.53 -84.61 55.07
N LEU A 2 -17.49 -84.31 55.93
CA LEU A 2 -16.12 -84.70 55.75
C LEU A 2 -15.49 -84.22 54.44
N HIS A 3 -14.42 -83.42 54.33
CA HIS A 3 -13.19 -83.28 55.05
C HIS A 3 -12.57 -81.93 54.77
N GLN A 4 -12.13 -81.22 55.71
CA GLN A 4 -10.80 -80.79 56.15
C GLN A 4 -9.69 -80.81 55.07
N GLY A 5 -8.98 -79.70 54.94
CA GLY A 5 -7.67 -79.57 54.28
C GLY A 5 -7.01 -78.21 54.51
N PHE A 6 -6.25 -78.10 55.59
CA PHE A 6 -5.28 -77.04 55.94
C PHE A 6 -4.24 -76.91 54.86
N THR A 7 -3.81 -75.68 54.51
CA THR A 7 -2.36 -75.36 54.44
C THR A 7 -2.12 -73.82 54.37
N ARG A 8 -1.52 -73.43 55.40
CA ARG A 8 -0.47 -72.41 55.69
C ARG A 8 -0.20 -71.26 54.72
N ALA A 9 -0.24 -70.15 55.43
CA ALA A 9 0.28 -68.82 55.06
C ALA A 9 1.75 -68.83 54.56
N MET A 10 2.01 -67.95 53.59
CA MET A 10 3.33 -67.37 53.37
C MET A 10 3.17 -65.90 52.94
N THR A 11 3.39 -65.01 53.89
CA THR A 11 3.39 -63.59 53.80
C THR A 11 4.65 -63.15 53.01
N ALA A 12 4.55 -62.75 51.81
CA ALA A 12 5.62 -62.06 51.07
C ALA A 12 5.43 -60.54 51.16
N LEU A 13 6.26 -59.91 51.97
CA LEU A 13 6.37 -58.46 52.14
C LEU A 13 7.12 -57.90 50.95
N LEU A 14 6.42 -57.34 49.96
CA LEU A 14 7.05 -56.59 48.90
C LEU A 14 7.20 -55.12 49.35
N ALA A 15 8.44 -54.79 49.73
CA ALA A 15 8.84 -53.41 49.97
C ALA A 15 8.92 -52.65 48.60
N PHE A 16 7.96 -51.78 48.28
CA PHE A 16 8.06 -50.84 47.18
C PHE A 16 9.01 -49.71 47.60
N LEU A 17 10.21 -49.70 47.05
CA LEU A 17 11.10 -48.56 47.07
C LEU A 17 10.54 -47.53 46.03
N PHE A 18 9.91 -46.51 46.53
CA PHE A 18 9.63 -45.28 45.70
C PHE A 18 10.97 -44.57 45.49
N LEU A 19 11.57 -44.76 44.31
CA LEU A 19 12.59 -43.85 43.80
C LEU A 19 11.91 -42.55 43.42
N ALA A 20 12.01 -41.54 44.29
CA ALA A 20 11.66 -40.18 43.98
C ALA A 20 12.69 -39.65 42.97
N ALA A 21 12.36 -39.72 41.67
CA ALA A 21 13.09 -39.00 40.65
C ALA A 21 12.85 -37.49 40.89
N PRO A 22 13.88 -36.64 40.93
CA PRO A 22 13.67 -35.19 41.00
C PRO A 22 12.96 -34.76 39.71
N ALA A 23 11.74 -34.22 39.85
CA ALA A 23 11.06 -33.56 38.78
C ALA A 23 11.91 -32.35 38.39
N ALA A 24 12.66 -32.46 37.31
CA ALA A 24 13.30 -31.32 36.67
C ALA A 24 12.19 -30.40 36.19
N GLN A 25 11.89 -29.35 36.94
CA GLN A 25 11.07 -28.23 36.49
C GLN A 25 11.84 -27.56 35.34
N ALA A 26 11.50 -27.91 34.11
CA ALA A 26 11.90 -27.15 32.97
C ALA A 26 11.31 -25.75 33.14
N GLN A 27 12.11 -24.80 33.61
CA GLN A 27 11.79 -23.39 33.51
C GLN A 27 11.70 -23.08 32.01
N VAL A 28 10.47 -22.98 31.49
CA VAL A 28 10.21 -22.38 30.20
C VAL A 28 10.65 -20.93 30.37
N GLN A 29 11.89 -20.63 29.96
CA GLN A 29 12.29 -19.25 29.73
C GLN A 29 11.39 -18.73 28.64
N VAL A 30 10.37 -17.96 29.01
CA VAL A 30 9.63 -17.10 28.09
C VAL A 30 10.65 -16.06 27.63
N GLN A 31 11.31 -16.37 26.53
CA GLN A 31 12.15 -15.40 25.84
C GLN A 31 11.20 -14.30 25.40
N THR A 32 11.20 -13.15 26.08
CA THR A 32 10.45 -11.98 25.66
C THR A 32 10.96 -11.62 24.28
N ALA A 33 10.15 -11.89 23.27
CA ALA A 33 10.50 -11.58 21.88
C ALA A 33 10.83 -10.08 21.81
N LYS A 34 12.00 -9.75 21.25
CA LYS A 34 12.42 -8.37 21.07
C LYS A 34 11.36 -7.65 20.21
N LEU A 35 10.88 -6.52 20.69
CA LEU A 35 9.95 -5.69 19.93
C LEU A 35 10.58 -5.25 18.61
N PRO A 36 9.83 -5.23 17.50
CA PRO A 36 10.32 -4.75 16.22
C PRO A 36 10.58 -3.23 16.29
N ASN A 37 11.57 -2.76 15.55
CA ASN A 37 11.86 -1.35 15.38
C ASN A 37 11.11 -0.81 14.17
N VAL A 38 10.13 0.07 14.37
CA VAL A 38 9.30 0.64 13.33
C VAL A 38 9.53 2.15 13.25
N THR A 39 9.83 2.66 12.06
CA THR A 39 9.96 4.10 11.83
C THR A 39 8.68 4.65 11.20
N ILE A 40 8.10 5.69 11.81
CA ILE A 40 6.96 6.41 11.27
C ILE A 40 7.48 7.62 10.48
N LEU A 41 7.17 7.66 9.19
CA LEU A 41 7.42 8.79 8.29
C LEU A 41 6.13 9.58 8.13
N ALA A 42 6.05 10.77 8.67
CA ALA A 42 4.87 11.61 8.58
C ALA A 42 4.95 12.55 7.36
N THR A 43 3.90 12.54 6.54
CA THR A 43 3.78 13.40 5.36
C THR A 43 2.67 14.45 5.49
N GLY A 44 1.83 14.37 6.54
CA GLY A 44 0.71 15.27 6.77
C GLY A 44 -0.64 14.60 6.57
N GLY A 45 -1.57 15.27 5.91
CA GLY A 45 -2.92 14.77 5.61
C GLY A 45 -3.91 14.89 6.76
N THR A 46 -5.08 14.25 6.61
CA THR A 46 -6.21 14.28 7.55
C THR A 46 -5.87 13.68 8.91
N ILE A 47 -5.07 12.62 8.94
CA ILE A 47 -4.64 11.96 10.18
C ILE A 47 -3.90 12.95 11.12
N ALA A 48 -3.23 13.92 10.52
CA ALA A 48 -2.57 15.04 11.18
C ALA A 48 -3.39 16.34 11.12
N GLY A 49 -4.69 16.25 10.84
CA GLY A 49 -5.58 17.40 10.70
C GLY A 49 -6.36 17.70 11.96
N THR A 50 -6.79 18.98 12.09
CA THR A 50 -7.60 19.47 13.22
C THR A 50 -8.83 20.20 12.73
N GLY A 51 -9.98 19.90 13.33
CA GLY A 51 -11.23 20.61 13.14
C GLY A 51 -11.47 21.63 14.25
N ALA A 52 -12.30 22.62 13.98
CA ALA A 52 -12.66 23.67 14.93
C ALA A 52 -13.43 23.14 16.14
N THR A 53 -14.19 22.06 15.98
CA THR A 53 -14.95 21.37 17.03
C THR A 53 -14.82 19.86 16.87
N SER A 54 -15.19 19.11 17.90
CA SER A 54 -15.20 17.64 17.85
C SER A 54 -16.24 17.06 16.86
N THR A 55 -17.20 17.85 16.41
CA THR A 55 -18.18 17.45 15.38
C THR A 55 -17.76 17.87 13.97
N THR A 56 -16.63 18.56 13.81
CA THR A 56 -16.09 18.97 12.51
C THR A 56 -15.45 17.78 11.81
N THR A 57 -16.15 17.17 10.85
CA THR A 57 -15.65 16.07 10.03
C THR A 57 -15.39 16.49 8.58
N VAL A 58 -15.81 17.71 8.20
CA VAL A 58 -15.62 18.34 6.88
C VAL A 58 -15.18 19.79 7.12
N GLY A 59 -14.35 20.35 6.26
CA GLY A 59 -13.84 21.73 6.39
C GLY A 59 -12.83 21.92 7.52
N TYR A 60 -12.12 20.86 7.91
CA TYR A 60 -10.99 20.90 8.83
C TYR A 60 -9.70 21.33 8.14
N THR A 61 -8.67 21.68 8.91
CA THR A 61 -7.34 21.97 8.38
C THR A 61 -6.48 20.71 8.45
N ALA A 62 -6.01 20.22 7.28
CA ALA A 62 -5.12 19.06 7.20
C ALA A 62 -3.69 19.42 7.61
N ALA A 63 -2.88 18.43 7.97
CA ALA A 63 -1.43 18.54 8.19
C ALA A 63 -1.01 19.57 9.25
N THR A 64 -1.77 19.70 10.33
CA THR A 64 -1.49 20.64 11.43
C THR A 64 -0.71 20.01 12.59
N VAL A 65 -0.74 18.68 12.71
CA VAL A 65 -0.17 17.92 13.83
C VAL A 65 1.12 17.24 13.40
N GLY A 66 2.20 17.42 14.17
CA GLY A 66 3.49 16.78 13.89
C GLY A 66 3.56 15.31 14.33
N VAL A 67 4.56 14.59 13.83
CA VAL A 67 4.73 13.14 14.04
C VAL A 67 4.80 12.75 15.53
N GLN A 68 5.46 13.53 16.39
CA GLN A 68 5.57 13.23 17.82
C GLN A 68 4.21 13.28 18.53
N SER A 69 3.35 14.22 18.14
CA SER A 69 1.99 14.31 18.66
C SER A 69 1.12 13.14 18.19
N LEU A 70 1.30 12.67 16.95
CA LEU A 70 0.61 11.46 16.44
C LEU A 70 1.00 10.21 17.23
N ILE A 71 2.30 10.02 17.50
CA ILE A 71 2.81 8.91 18.32
C ILE A 71 2.29 9.03 19.76
N GLY A 72 2.37 10.23 20.35
CA GLY A 72 1.93 10.48 21.72
C GLY A 72 0.42 10.30 21.93
N ALA A 73 -0.39 10.45 20.88
CA ALA A 73 -1.83 10.21 20.92
C ALA A 73 -2.21 8.71 21.01
N VAL A 74 -1.24 7.79 20.78
CA VAL A 74 -1.47 6.33 20.77
C VAL A 74 -0.38 5.63 21.60
N PRO A 75 -0.36 5.79 22.95
CA PRO A 75 0.70 5.24 23.80
C PRO A 75 0.79 3.70 23.76
N GLU A 76 -0.26 3.03 23.34
CA GLU A 76 -0.31 1.56 23.13
C GLU A 76 0.69 1.07 22.11
N ILE A 77 1.12 1.91 21.18
CA ILE A 77 2.14 1.59 20.16
C ILE A 77 3.44 1.12 20.81
N ALA A 78 3.84 1.71 21.95
CA ALA A 78 5.05 1.33 22.68
C ALA A 78 5.02 -0.11 23.25
N LYS A 79 3.86 -0.74 23.30
CA LYS A 79 3.72 -2.15 23.73
C LYS A 79 3.96 -3.16 22.62
N VAL A 80 3.94 -2.71 21.35
CA VAL A 80 3.99 -3.57 20.17
C VAL A 80 5.21 -3.32 19.28
N ALA A 81 5.86 -2.15 19.39
CA ALA A 81 7.06 -1.81 18.65
C ALA A 81 7.91 -0.76 19.39
N ASN A 82 9.22 -0.77 19.13
CA ASN A 82 10.10 0.38 19.39
C ASN A 82 9.92 1.37 18.25
N VAL A 83 9.29 2.51 18.52
CA VAL A 83 8.88 3.45 17.47
C VAL A 83 9.77 4.69 17.47
N SER A 84 10.25 5.06 16.30
CA SER A 84 10.82 6.36 15.99
C SER A 84 9.93 7.12 15.01
N GLY A 85 9.96 8.46 15.04
CA GLY A 85 9.15 9.30 14.15
C GLY A 85 10.00 10.35 13.44
N GLU A 86 9.76 10.54 12.14
CA GLU A 86 10.38 11.57 11.32
C GLU A 86 9.31 12.32 10.52
N GLN A 87 9.35 13.66 10.56
CA GLN A 87 8.51 14.51 9.72
C GLN A 87 9.20 14.71 8.38
N VAL A 88 8.73 14.04 7.34
CA VAL A 88 9.29 14.17 5.97
C VAL A 88 8.68 15.38 5.28
N PHE A 89 7.34 15.49 5.33
CA PHE A 89 6.56 16.61 4.82
C PHE A 89 5.44 16.94 5.80
N GLN A 90 4.82 18.10 5.62
CA GLN A 90 3.61 18.49 6.34
C GLN A 90 2.64 19.17 5.38
N ILE A 91 2.09 18.38 4.47
CA ILE A 91 1.24 18.83 3.37
C ILE A 91 -0.10 18.12 3.34
N ALA A 92 -1.09 18.77 2.77
CA ALA A 92 -2.33 18.13 2.34
C ALA A 92 -2.04 17.32 1.06
N SER A 93 -2.61 16.12 0.94
CA SER A 93 -2.16 15.15 -0.08
C SER A 93 -2.50 15.53 -1.52
N GLU A 94 -3.46 16.40 -1.75
CA GLU A 94 -3.73 16.99 -3.06
C GLU A 94 -2.55 17.82 -3.61
N ASN A 95 -1.62 18.21 -2.74
CA ASN A 95 -0.38 18.92 -3.10
C ASN A 95 0.83 17.99 -3.26
N MET A 96 0.64 16.66 -3.24
CA MET A 96 1.72 15.69 -3.45
C MET A 96 2.21 15.76 -4.90
N GLY A 97 3.49 16.11 -5.08
CA GLY A 97 4.14 16.17 -6.39
C GLY A 97 5.16 15.05 -6.62
N ASN A 98 5.68 14.98 -7.83
CA ASN A 98 6.71 13.99 -8.21
C ASN A 98 7.98 14.13 -7.38
N GLU A 99 8.37 15.36 -7.03
CA GLU A 99 9.50 15.69 -6.17
C GLU A 99 9.33 15.10 -4.76
N HIS A 100 8.12 15.19 -4.21
CA HIS A 100 7.81 14.60 -2.90
C HIS A 100 7.94 13.08 -2.94
N TRP A 101 7.46 12.43 -4.01
CA TRP A 101 7.62 10.99 -4.17
C TRP A 101 9.07 10.54 -4.25
N LEU A 102 9.94 11.28 -4.98
CA LEU A 102 11.36 10.97 -5.07
C LEU A 102 12.04 11.09 -3.71
N VAL A 103 11.79 12.18 -2.97
CA VAL A 103 12.33 12.37 -1.62
C VAL A 103 11.88 11.25 -0.69
N LEU A 104 10.58 10.94 -0.67
CA LEU A 104 10.02 9.90 0.18
C LEU A 104 10.60 8.52 -0.15
N ALA A 105 10.68 8.14 -1.42
CA ALA A 105 11.23 6.85 -1.85
C ALA A 105 12.72 6.70 -1.48
N LYS A 106 13.53 7.74 -1.70
CA LYS A 106 14.94 7.75 -1.31
C LYS A 106 15.08 7.58 0.21
N ARG A 107 14.23 8.26 1.00
CA ARG A 107 14.27 8.14 2.47
C ARG A 107 13.84 6.76 2.94
N VAL A 108 12.75 6.21 2.40
CA VAL A 108 12.27 4.85 2.70
C VAL A 108 13.36 3.82 2.41
N ASN A 109 13.97 3.87 1.23
CA ASN A 109 15.04 2.93 0.86
C ASN A 109 16.27 3.05 1.77
N ALA A 110 16.67 4.27 2.14
CA ALA A 110 17.80 4.51 3.05
C ALA A 110 17.55 3.94 4.45
N LEU A 111 16.33 4.06 4.97
CA LEU A 111 15.95 3.50 6.27
C LEU A 111 15.88 1.98 6.24
N LEU A 112 15.25 1.41 5.22
CA LEU A 112 15.11 -0.05 5.09
C LEU A 112 16.44 -0.77 4.85
N ALA A 113 17.47 -0.07 4.37
CA ALA A 113 18.83 -0.59 4.26
C ALA A 113 19.51 -0.75 5.63
N GLN A 114 19.03 -0.09 6.68
CA GLN A 114 19.57 -0.19 8.04
C GLN A 114 19.15 -1.53 8.68
N PRO A 115 20.08 -2.26 9.32
CA PRO A 115 19.76 -3.56 9.89
C PRO A 115 18.80 -3.49 11.09
N ASP A 116 18.78 -2.36 11.77
CA ASP A 116 18.00 -2.10 12.98
C ASP A 116 16.61 -1.50 12.70
N VAL A 117 16.22 -1.28 11.45
CA VAL A 117 14.86 -0.91 11.05
C VAL A 117 14.14 -2.17 10.54
N ASP A 118 13.05 -2.59 11.19
CA ASP A 118 12.28 -3.79 10.83
C ASP A 118 11.11 -3.47 9.89
N GLY A 119 10.55 -2.25 9.96
CA GLY A 119 9.46 -1.83 9.09
C GLY A 119 9.24 -0.33 9.10
N ILE A 120 8.47 0.16 8.13
CA ILE A 120 8.13 1.59 7.99
C ILE A 120 6.62 1.75 7.95
N VAL A 121 6.12 2.75 8.67
CA VAL A 121 4.77 3.29 8.53
C VAL A 121 4.85 4.68 7.91
N ILE A 122 4.00 4.97 6.94
CA ILE A 122 3.89 6.29 6.31
C ILE A 122 2.51 6.83 6.59
N THR A 123 2.40 7.89 7.41
CA THR A 123 1.13 8.59 7.58
C THR A 123 0.91 9.56 6.42
N HIS A 124 -0.25 9.49 5.79
CA HIS A 124 -0.52 10.17 4.52
C HIS A 124 -1.96 10.71 4.46
N GLY A 125 -2.18 11.77 3.72
CA GLY A 125 -3.52 12.23 3.38
C GLY A 125 -4.21 11.30 2.38
N THR A 126 -5.51 11.11 2.54
CA THR A 126 -6.25 10.04 1.84
C THR A 126 -6.49 10.29 0.35
N ASP A 127 -6.37 11.55 -0.14
CA ASP A 127 -6.75 11.89 -1.52
C ASP A 127 -5.81 11.27 -2.57
N THR A 128 -4.51 11.23 -2.29
CA THR A 128 -3.50 10.62 -3.18
C THR A 128 -2.73 9.47 -2.53
N LEU A 129 -3.24 8.94 -1.40
CA LEU A 129 -2.62 7.82 -0.68
C LEU A 129 -2.38 6.61 -1.58
N GLU A 130 -3.37 6.23 -2.39
CA GLU A 130 -3.28 5.08 -3.29
C GLU A 130 -2.20 5.24 -4.36
N GLU A 131 -1.98 6.48 -4.81
CA GLU A 131 -0.94 6.81 -5.78
C GLU A 131 0.46 6.71 -5.15
N THR A 132 0.65 7.32 -3.99
CA THR A 132 1.91 7.23 -3.24
C THR A 132 2.24 5.79 -2.87
N ALA A 133 1.24 5.01 -2.42
CA ALA A 133 1.43 3.60 -2.10
C ALA A 133 1.87 2.78 -3.33
N TYR A 134 1.24 2.98 -4.49
CA TYR A 134 1.61 2.29 -5.71
C TYR A 134 2.99 2.71 -6.24
N PHE A 135 3.31 4.01 -6.20
CA PHE A 135 4.65 4.49 -6.55
C PHE A 135 5.73 3.80 -5.70
N LEU A 136 5.57 3.79 -4.38
CA LEU A 136 6.51 3.12 -3.47
C LEU A 136 6.57 1.61 -3.73
N ASN A 137 5.45 0.98 -4.04
CA ASN A 137 5.38 -0.45 -4.37
C ASN A 137 6.25 -0.81 -5.58
N LEU A 138 6.49 0.14 -6.49
CA LEU A 138 7.32 -0.05 -7.66
C LEU A 138 8.81 0.28 -7.43
N VAL A 139 9.15 1.14 -6.44
CA VAL A 139 10.51 1.67 -6.31
C VAL A 139 11.22 1.33 -4.99
N VAL A 140 10.53 0.76 -4.02
CA VAL A 140 11.17 0.28 -2.77
C VAL A 140 12.02 -0.95 -3.05
N LYS A 141 13.25 -0.98 -2.50
CA LYS A 141 14.25 -2.05 -2.73
C LYS A 141 14.50 -2.88 -1.47
N SER A 142 13.42 -3.24 -0.78
CA SER A 142 13.46 -4.06 0.42
C SER A 142 12.26 -5.00 0.49
N ARG A 143 12.41 -6.14 1.17
CA ARG A 143 11.31 -7.04 1.53
C ARG A 143 10.70 -6.69 2.89
N LYS A 144 11.32 -5.78 3.67
CA LYS A 144 10.78 -5.32 4.95
C LYS A 144 9.45 -4.59 4.72
N PRO A 145 8.49 -4.71 5.65
CA PRO A 145 7.17 -4.11 5.49
C PRO A 145 7.21 -2.59 5.35
N VAL A 146 6.43 -2.07 4.41
CA VAL A 146 6.09 -0.64 4.28
C VAL A 146 4.58 -0.53 4.28
N VAL A 147 4.04 0.22 5.23
CA VAL A 147 2.60 0.38 5.42
C VAL A 147 2.22 1.85 5.29
N VAL A 148 1.35 2.16 4.35
CA VAL A 148 0.77 3.51 4.20
C VAL A 148 -0.57 3.55 4.91
N VAL A 149 -0.78 4.59 5.71
CA VAL A 149 -1.97 4.75 6.57
C VAL A 149 -2.45 6.19 6.56
N GLY A 150 -3.75 6.38 6.71
CA GLY A 150 -4.37 7.69 6.83
C GLY A 150 -5.56 7.66 7.79
N SER A 151 -6.37 8.72 7.74
CA SER A 151 -7.68 8.74 8.37
C SER A 151 -8.67 9.54 7.54
N MET A 152 -9.96 9.22 7.68
CA MET A 152 -11.03 9.96 7.03
C MET A 152 -11.60 11.07 7.92
N ARG A 153 -11.30 11.03 9.22
CA ARG A 153 -11.69 12.04 10.19
C ARG A 153 -10.45 12.72 10.78
N PRO A 154 -10.49 14.04 11.01
CA PRO A 154 -9.38 14.74 11.64
C PRO A 154 -9.17 14.26 13.08
N SER A 155 -7.98 14.45 13.63
CA SER A 155 -7.58 13.94 14.96
C SER A 155 -8.48 14.46 16.11
N THR A 156 -9.12 15.60 15.94
CA THR A 156 -10.02 16.22 16.93
C THR A 156 -11.47 15.73 16.84
N ALA A 157 -11.84 14.97 15.83
CA ALA A 157 -13.23 14.57 15.62
C ALA A 157 -13.68 13.47 16.58
N LEU A 158 -14.98 13.48 16.93
CA LEU A 158 -15.63 12.36 17.59
C LEU A 158 -15.46 11.10 16.71
N SER A 159 -15.08 9.99 17.34
CA SER A 159 -14.77 8.73 16.66
C SER A 159 -13.73 8.89 15.53
N ALA A 160 -12.67 9.69 15.78
CA ALA A 160 -11.53 9.78 14.87
C ALA A 160 -10.95 8.38 14.62
N ASP A 161 -10.78 8.03 13.34
CA ASP A 161 -10.27 6.72 12.92
C ASP A 161 -8.72 6.66 12.87
N GLY A 162 -8.05 7.83 12.94
CA GLY A 162 -6.59 7.92 12.87
C GLY A 162 -5.84 7.11 13.92
N PRO A 163 -6.17 7.20 15.22
CA PRO A 163 -5.47 6.47 16.28
C PRO A 163 -5.45 4.96 16.08
N ILE A 164 -6.59 4.34 15.81
CA ILE A 164 -6.66 2.89 15.59
C ILE A 164 -5.99 2.48 14.28
N ASN A 165 -6.13 3.28 13.22
CA ASN A 165 -5.45 3.02 11.94
C ASN A 165 -3.93 3.07 12.13
N LEU A 166 -3.39 4.04 12.88
CA LEU A 166 -1.96 4.15 13.18
C LEU A 166 -1.46 2.96 14.02
N TYR A 167 -2.19 2.58 15.07
CA TYR A 167 -1.87 1.41 15.89
C TYR A 167 -1.80 0.13 15.03
N ASN A 168 -2.79 -0.08 14.19
CA ASN A 168 -2.85 -1.22 13.28
C ASN A 168 -1.71 -1.21 12.26
N ALA A 169 -1.37 -0.04 11.70
CA ALA A 169 -0.29 0.10 10.75
C ALA A 169 1.08 -0.23 11.38
N VAL A 170 1.32 0.17 12.64
CA VAL A 170 2.56 -0.16 13.37
C VAL A 170 2.65 -1.67 13.64
N ASN A 171 1.55 -2.30 14.08
CA ASN A 171 1.52 -3.76 14.26
C ASN A 171 1.81 -4.49 12.94
N LEU A 172 1.22 -4.03 11.84
CA LEU A 172 1.42 -4.63 10.53
C LEU A 172 2.87 -4.44 10.05
N ALA A 173 3.45 -3.24 10.24
CA ALA A 173 4.83 -2.94 9.84
C ALA A 173 5.87 -3.72 10.67
N GLY A 174 5.55 -4.05 11.93
CA GLY A 174 6.39 -4.90 12.79
C GLY A 174 6.21 -6.41 12.61
N SER A 175 5.24 -6.82 11.77
CA SER A 175 4.87 -8.24 11.64
C SER A 175 5.74 -9.00 10.63
N GLN A 176 6.26 -10.15 11.05
CA GLN A 176 6.95 -11.09 10.15
C GLN A 176 6.05 -11.57 9.00
N ALA A 177 4.73 -11.66 9.24
CA ALA A 177 3.77 -12.08 8.22
C ALA A 177 3.61 -11.07 7.06
N ALA A 178 4.03 -9.81 7.25
CA ALA A 178 3.98 -8.76 6.23
C ALA A 178 5.25 -8.69 5.36
N ILE A 179 6.32 -9.41 5.74
CA ILE A 179 7.57 -9.42 4.97
C ILE A 179 7.34 -9.98 3.56
N GLY A 180 7.82 -9.26 2.55
CA GLY A 180 7.75 -9.69 1.16
C GLY A 180 6.37 -9.54 0.50
N LYS A 181 5.43 -8.83 1.13
CA LYS A 181 4.08 -8.61 0.57
C LYS A 181 3.93 -7.28 -0.18
N GLY A 182 5.03 -6.59 -0.46
CA GLY A 182 5.00 -5.28 -1.12
C GLY A 182 4.66 -4.15 -0.18
N VAL A 183 4.29 -3.01 -0.74
CA VAL A 183 3.74 -1.89 0.04
C VAL A 183 2.26 -2.14 0.30
N LEU A 184 1.88 -1.99 1.56
CA LEU A 184 0.53 -2.26 2.05
C LEU A 184 -0.18 -0.96 2.42
N VAL A 185 -1.50 -0.95 2.31
CA VAL A 185 -2.35 0.11 2.84
C VAL A 185 -3.20 -0.49 3.96
N ALA A 186 -3.10 0.12 5.16
CA ALA A 186 -3.86 -0.30 6.34
C ALA A 186 -4.88 0.77 6.70
N MET A 187 -6.15 0.50 6.48
CA MET A 187 -7.26 1.41 6.76
C MET A 187 -8.48 0.62 7.21
N ASN A 188 -9.17 1.09 8.26
CA ASN A 188 -10.44 0.52 8.71
C ASN A 188 -10.35 -1.01 8.93
N ASP A 189 -9.30 -1.46 9.65
CA ASP A 189 -9.00 -2.87 9.96
C ASP A 189 -8.74 -3.78 8.74
N GLN A 190 -8.60 -3.20 7.54
CA GLN A 190 -8.34 -3.93 6.30
C GLN A 190 -6.90 -3.74 5.84
N ILE A 191 -6.33 -4.80 5.24
CA ILE A 191 -5.02 -4.78 4.61
C ILE A 191 -5.21 -4.89 3.11
N HIS A 192 -4.74 -3.90 2.38
CA HIS A 192 -4.81 -3.85 0.93
C HIS A 192 -3.43 -3.86 0.28
N ALA A 193 -3.32 -4.49 -0.89
CA ALA A 193 -2.15 -4.31 -1.76
C ALA A 193 -2.18 -2.92 -2.41
N ALA A 194 -1.02 -2.25 -2.44
CA ALA A 194 -0.90 -0.89 -2.98
C ALA A 194 -1.35 -0.78 -4.45
N ARG A 195 -1.16 -1.85 -5.25
CA ARG A 195 -1.56 -1.86 -6.65
C ARG A 195 -3.06 -1.72 -6.85
N ASP A 196 -3.84 -2.39 -5.98
CA ASP A 196 -5.26 -2.65 -6.28
C ASP A 196 -6.24 -1.81 -5.45
N VAL A 197 -5.74 -1.21 -4.35
CA VAL A 197 -6.57 -0.37 -3.47
C VAL A 197 -6.94 0.96 -4.15
N THR A 198 -8.15 1.44 -3.91
CA THR A 198 -8.59 2.77 -4.35
C THR A 198 -9.48 3.46 -3.31
N LYS A 199 -9.45 4.80 -3.31
CA LYS A 199 -10.38 5.62 -2.54
C LYS A 199 -11.72 5.66 -3.26
N ALA A 200 -12.68 4.88 -2.79
CA ALA A 200 -13.98 4.67 -3.45
C ALA A 200 -15.11 5.60 -2.95
N ASN A 201 -14.85 6.36 -1.87
CA ASN A 201 -15.83 7.28 -1.29
C ASN A 201 -15.13 8.56 -0.80
N THR A 202 -15.83 9.67 -0.80
CA THR A 202 -15.27 10.97 -0.43
C THR A 202 -15.17 11.19 1.08
N THR A 203 -15.96 10.52 1.91
CA THR A 203 -16.13 10.86 3.34
C THR A 203 -16.16 9.69 4.32
N THR A 204 -16.62 8.49 3.91
CA THR A 204 -16.82 7.36 4.84
C THR A 204 -15.49 6.75 5.30
N ALA A 205 -15.43 6.25 6.54
CA ALA A 205 -14.21 5.63 7.08
C ALA A 205 -13.80 4.37 6.32
N ASP A 206 -14.75 3.63 5.74
CA ASP A 206 -14.53 2.43 4.93
C ASP A 206 -14.27 2.73 3.44
N THR A 207 -13.69 3.88 3.15
CA THR A 207 -13.54 4.40 1.78
C THR A 207 -12.54 3.66 0.92
N PHE A 208 -11.50 3.07 1.51
CA PHE A 208 -10.49 2.33 0.74
C PHE A 208 -11.00 0.92 0.41
N ARG A 209 -11.01 0.61 -0.88
CA ARG A 209 -11.57 -0.65 -1.41
C ARG A 209 -10.62 -1.26 -2.44
N THR A 210 -10.62 -2.58 -2.48
CA THR A 210 -10.08 -3.37 -3.58
C THR A 210 -11.25 -4.18 -4.13
N ALA A 211 -12.06 -3.54 -5.00
CA ALA A 211 -13.41 -3.99 -5.27
C ALA A 211 -13.47 -5.36 -5.98
N GLU A 212 -12.66 -5.58 -7.02
CA GLU A 212 -12.72 -6.84 -7.78
C GLU A 212 -11.84 -7.93 -7.18
N LEU A 213 -10.61 -7.58 -6.81
CA LEU A 213 -9.62 -8.56 -6.34
C LEU A 213 -9.74 -8.83 -4.84
N GLY A 214 -10.41 -7.95 -4.10
CA GLY A 214 -10.57 -8.02 -2.66
C GLY A 214 -9.31 -7.61 -1.88
N MET A 215 -9.50 -7.21 -0.64
CA MET A 215 -8.41 -6.99 0.30
C MET A 215 -7.60 -8.28 0.50
N ILE A 216 -6.34 -8.15 0.89
CA ILE A 216 -5.46 -9.31 1.11
C ILE A 216 -5.49 -9.82 2.54
N GLY A 217 -6.07 -9.06 3.48
CA GLY A 217 -6.15 -9.47 4.88
C GLY A 217 -6.90 -8.48 5.76
N TYR A 218 -6.93 -8.80 7.05
CA TYR A 218 -7.54 -8.00 8.11
C TYR A 218 -6.57 -7.81 9.26
N ILE A 219 -6.83 -6.80 10.09
CA ILE A 219 -6.17 -6.62 11.39
C ILE A 219 -7.23 -6.76 12.47
N GLN A 220 -7.08 -7.73 13.35
CA GLN A 220 -8.00 -7.98 14.45
C GLN A 220 -7.24 -8.00 15.76
N GLY A 221 -7.63 -7.10 16.69
CA GLY A 221 -6.91 -6.95 17.97
C GLY A 221 -5.43 -6.62 17.79
N GLY A 222 -5.07 -5.82 16.78
CA GLY A 222 -3.70 -5.48 16.42
C GLY A 222 -2.92 -6.60 15.71
N LYS A 223 -3.51 -7.75 15.43
CA LYS A 223 -2.83 -8.87 14.75
C LYS A 223 -3.24 -8.93 13.27
N PRO A 224 -2.28 -8.93 12.33
CA PRO A 224 -2.57 -9.09 10.92
C PRO A 224 -2.85 -10.55 10.56
N PHE A 225 -3.89 -10.75 9.75
CA PHE A 225 -4.29 -12.04 9.18
C PHE A 225 -4.37 -11.89 7.67
N PHE A 226 -3.55 -12.64 6.95
CA PHE A 226 -3.53 -12.65 5.50
C PHE A 226 -4.30 -13.85 4.95
N TYR A 227 -5.14 -13.61 3.94
CA TYR A 227 -5.96 -14.63 3.28
C TYR A 227 -5.67 -14.73 1.78
N ARG A 228 -4.89 -13.78 1.24
CA ARG A 228 -4.51 -13.73 -0.18
C ARG A 228 -3.06 -13.31 -0.33
N GLU A 229 -2.44 -13.72 -1.43
CA GLU A 229 -1.10 -13.31 -1.83
C GLU A 229 -1.15 -12.21 -2.90
N VAL A 230 -0.11 -11.37 -2.93
CA VAL A 230 0.11 -10.41 -4.00
C VAL A 230 0.82 -11.12 -5.14
N THR A 231 0.17 -11.19 -6.30
CA THR A 231 0.69 -11.99 -7.44
C THR A 231 1.53 -11.18 -8.42
N ARG A 232 1.34 -9.85 -8.47
CA ARG A 232 2.12 -8.97 -9.35
C ARG A 232 3.48 -8.67 -8.73
N LYS A 233 4.51 -8.50 -9.56
CA LYS A 233 5.85 -8.14 -9.09
C LYS A 233 5.85 -6.76 -8.44
N HIS A 234 6.61 -6.62 -7.36
CA HIS A 234 6.69 -5.40 -6.57
C HIS A 234 8.06 -5.26 -5.88
N THR A 235 8.34 -4.14 -5.32
CA THR A 235 9.51 -3.81 -4.49
C THR A 235 10.83 -4.32 -5.09
N VAL A 236 11.49 -5.28 -4.48
CA VAL A 236 12.80 -5.81 -4.93
C VAL A 236 12.74 -6.49 -6.29
N ASP A 237 11.56 -6.97 -6.68
CA ASP A 237 11.37 -7.73 -7.92
C ASP A 237 11.01 -6.81 -9.12
N THR A 238 11.01 -5.46 -8.92
CA THR A 238 10.83 -4.50 -10.00
C THR A 238 12.15 -4.04 -10.60
N GLU A 239 12.10 -3.59 -11.84
CA GLU A 239 13.25 -3.03 -12.57
C GLU A 239 13.47 -1.52 -12.33
N PHE A 240 12.58 -0.85 -11.59
CA PHE A 240 12.64 0.60 -11.40
C PHE A 240 13.56 0.97 -10.23
N ASP A 241 14.48 1.88 -10.49
CA ASP A 241 15.37 2.47 -9.50
C ASP A 241 15.35 3.99 -9.63
N VAL A 242 14.97 4.68 -8.56
CA VAL A 242 14.88 6.15 -8.51
C VAL A 242 15.99 6.79 -7.70
N SER A 243 16.96 6.01 -7.23
CA SER A 243 18.05 6.49 -6.34
C SER A 243 18.84 7.66 -6.93
N LYS A 244 19.05 7.64 -8.26
CA LYS A 244 19.81 8.64 -9.02
C LYS A 244 18.94 9.62 -9.80
N LEU A 245 17.62 9.56 -9.67
CA LEU A 245 16.73 10.45 -10.39
C LEU A 245 16.49 11.73 -9.58
N ASP A 246 16.58 12.88 -10.25
CA ASP A 246 16.23 14.19 -9.68
C ASP A 246 14.85 14.66 -10.15
N ALA A 247 14.35 14.11 -11.25
CA ALA A 247 13.02 14.38 -11.77
C ALA A 247 12.43 13.14 -12.46
N LEU A 248 11.11 13.09 -12.54
CA LEU A 248 10.37 12.09 -13.30
C LEU A 248 9.84 12.71 -14.63
N PRO A 249 9.73 11.92 -15.71
CA PRO A 249 9.14 12.37 -16.95
C PRO A 249 7.72 12.90 -16.74
N GLN A 250 7.35 13.96 -17.45
CA GLN A 250 5.98 14.48 -17.42
C GLN A 250 5.03 13.47 -18.09
N VAL A 251 4.04 12.99 -17.33
CA VAL A 251 2.95 12.16 -17.81
C VAL A 251 1.65 12.69 -17.23
N ASP A 252 0.66 12.89 -18.09
CA ASP A 252 -0.62 13.47 -17.72
C ASP A 252 -1.80 12.56 -18.09
N VAL A 253 -2.98 12.84 -17.52
CA VAL A 253 -4.21 12.10 -17.76
C VAL A 253 -5.19 12.96 -18.57
N ALA A 254 -5.59 12.47 -19.74
CA ALA A 254 -6.64 13.06 -20.56
C ALA A 254 -7.96 12.32 -20.31
N TYR A 255 -8.91 12.99 -19.66
CA TYR A 255 -10.17 12.40 -19.21
C TYR A 255 -11.25 12.48 -20.29
N ALA A 256 -11.88 11.35 -20.62
CA ALA A 256 -12.95 11.26 -21.61
C ALA A 256 -14.34 11.39 -20.97
N TYR A 257 -15.23 12.08 -21.67
CA TYR A 257 -16.66 12.27 -21.31
C TYR A 257 -17.48 12.47 -22.59
N ALA A 258 -18.82 12.49 -22.46
CA ALA A 258 -19.69 12.72 -23.60
C ALA A 258 -19.35 14.07 -24.27
N ASN A 259 -19.17 14.07 -25.60
CA ASN A 259 -18.77 15.22 -26.40
C ASN A 259 -17.35 15.78 -26.11
N VAL A 260 -16.44 14.98 -25.52
CA VAL A 260 -15.05 15.40 -25.35
C VAL A 260 -14.38 15.67 -26.70
N GLY A 261 -13.61 16.77 -26.81
CA GLY A 261 -12.79 17.12 -27.95
C GLY A 261 -11.32 16.77 -27.75
N ASP A 262 -10.48 17.39 -28.56
CA ASP A 262 -9.03 17.17 -28.61
C ASP A 262 -8.20 18.22 -27.85
N VAL A 263 -8.84 19.23 -27.30
CA VAL A 263 -8.17 20.42 -26.70
C VAL A 263 -7.24 20.01 -25.58
N ALA A 264 -7.70 19.16 -24.64
CA ALA A 264 -6.88 18.71 -23.52
C ALA A 264 -5.65 17.94 -23.99
N VAL A 265 -5.79 17.01 -24.94
CA VAL A 265 -4.68 16.23 -25.51
C VAL A 265 -3.65 17.17 -26.16
N LYS A 266 -4.10 18.10 -27.01
CA LYS A 266 -3.22 19.07 -27.68
C LYS A 266 -2.49 19.97 -26.70
N ALA A 267 -3.16 20.43 -25.64
CA ALA A 267 -2.57 21.29 -24.61
C ALA A 267 -1.50 20.53 -23.80
N LEU A 268 -1.77 19.30 -23.39
CA LEU A 268 -0.82 18.48 -22.64
C LEU A 268 0.44 18.16 -23.47
N VAL A 269 0.28 17.84 -24.76
CA VAL A 269 1.40 17.65 -25.69
C VAL A 269 2.20 18.94 -25.86
N ALA A 270 1.53 20.08 -26.02
CA ALA A 270 2.19 21.39 -26.14
C ALA A 270 2.94 21.78 -24.86
N ALA A 271 2.47 21.33 -23.68
CA ALA A 271 3.14 21.50 -22.39
C ALA A 271 4.34 20.57 -22.18
N GLY A 272 4.63 19.66 -23.13
CA GLY A 272 5.83 18.84 -23.13
C GLY A 272 5.65 17.43 -22.54
N ALA A 273 4.41 16.95 -22.39
CA ALA A 273 4.13 15.60 -21.92
C ALA A 273 4.91 14.54 -22.73
N LYS A 274 5.59 13.63 -22.06
CA LYS A 274 6.30 12.48 -22.64
C LYS A 274 5.41 11.25 -22.75
N GLY A 275 4.36 11.21 -21.94
CA GLY A 275 3.32 10.20 -21.97
C GLY A 275 1.95 10.76 -21.63
N LEU A 276 0.90 10.16 -22.17
CA LEU A 276 -0.48 10.49 -21.88
C LEU A 276 -1.25 9.21 -21.56
N VAL A 277 -2.00 9.26 -20.46
CA VAL A 277 -2.98 8.25 -20.14
C VAL A 277 -4.35 8.76 -20.58
N HIS A 278 -4.95 8.10 -21.55
CA HIS A 278 -6.33 8.36 -21.95
C HIS A 278 -7.28 7.61 -21.02
N ALA A 279 -7.92 8.33 -20.09
CA ALA A 279 -8.98 7.79 -19.23
C ALA A 279 -10.27 7.68 -20.03
N GLY A 280 -10.38 6.66 -20.87
CA GLY A 280 -11.48 6.44 -21.80
C GLY A 280 -12.79 6.05 -21.09
N VAL A 281 -13.88 6.05 -21.84
CA VAL A 281 -15.17 5.50 -21.39
C VAL A 281 -15.20 4.00 -21.66
N GLY A 282 -16.05 3.25 -20.92
CA GLY A 282 -16.16 1.80 -21.09
C GLY A 282 -14.80 1.11 -21.00
N ASN A 283 -14.46 0.25 -21.95
CA ASN A 283 -13.18 -0.48 -22.04
C ASN A 283 -12.05 0.40 -22.64
N GLY A 284 -11.93 1.65 -22.18
CA GLY A 284 -10.93 2.59 -22.70
C GLY A 284 -11.18 3.08 -24.12
N SER A 285 -12.44 3.17 -24.54
CA SER A 285 -12.84 3.60 -25.89
C SER A 285 -12.30 4.99 -26.22
N LEU A 286 -11.93 5.17 -27.51
CA LEU A 286 -11.38 6.41 -28.06
C LEU A 286 -12.48 7.21 -28.77
N PRO A 287 -12.96 8.35 -28.22
CA PRO A 287 -13.94 9.18 -28.90
C PRO A 287 -13.41 9.68 -30.26
N ALA A 288 -14.26 9.66 -31.30
CA ALA A 288 -13.87 10.02 -32.66
C ALA A 288 -13.21 11.41 -32.78
N ARG A 289 -13.61 12.36 -31.93
CA ARG A 289 -13.03 13.71 -31.91
C ARG A 289 -11.67 13.79 -31.20
N THR A 290 -11.36 12.85 -30.29
CA THR A 290 -10.11 12.84 -29.53
C THR A 290 -9.04 11.94 -30.17
N LYS A 291 -9.47 10.85 -30.83
CA LYS A 291 -8.57 9.83 -31.40
C LYS A 291 -7.51 10.43 -32.34
N PRO A 292 -7.82 11.33 -33.29
CA PRO A 292 -6.79 11.90 -34.18
C PRO A 292 -5.69 12.66 -33.44
N ALA A 293 -6.01 13.35 -32.34
CA ALA A 293 -5.01 14.04 -31.53
C ALA A 293 -4.10 13.08 -30.75
N LEU A 294 -4.63 11.96 -30.26
CA LEU A 294 -3.83 10.92 -29.61
C LEU A 294 -2.87 10.24 -30.60
N VAL A 295 -3.33 9.98 -31.85
CA VAL A 295 -2.49 9.45 -32.93
C VAL A 295 -1.37 10.42 -33.26
N ALA A 296 -1.70 11.69 -33.50
CA ALA A 296 -0.72 12.73 -33.77
C ALA A 296 0.28 12.96 -32.61
N ALA A 297 -0.16 12.75 -31.36
CA ALA A 297 0.74 12.76 -30.20
C ALA A 297 1.72 11.59 -30.24
N ARG A 298 1.24 10.38 -30.58
CA ARG A 298 2.10 9.19 -30.72
C ARG A 298 3.14 9.37 -31.83
N GLU A 299 2.75 9.91 -32.95
CA GLU A 299 3.67 10.22 -34.09
C GLU A 299 4.78 11.21 -33.68
N LYS A 300 4.51 12.08 -32.70
CA LYS A 300 5.52 12.98 -32.09
C LYS A 300 6.36 12.32 -30.99
N GLY A 301 6.21 11.01 -30.77
CA GLY A 301 6.96 10.27 -29.77
C GLY A 301 6.35 10.22 -28.38
N VAL A 302 5.17 10.82 -28.15
CA VAL A 302 4.46 10.72 -26.85
C VAL A 302 3.88 9.31 -26.73
N VAL A 303 4.16 8.62 -25.62
CA VAL A 303 3.61 7.29 -25.37
C VAL A 303 2.17 7.42 -24.88
N ILE A 304 1.25 6.72 -25.55
CA ILE A 304 -0.17 6.73 -25.23
C ILE A 304 -0.55 5.43 -24.51
N VAL A 305 -1.16 5.55 -23.32
CA VAL A 305 -1.76 4.43 -22.58
C VAL A 305 -3.27 4.59 -22.60
N ARG A 306 -3.99 3.62 -23.16
CA ARG A 306 -5.45 3.52 -22.98
C ARG A 306 -5.77 2.94 -21.62
N SER A 307 -6.50 3.67 -20.81
CA SER A 307 -7.06 3.25 -19.53
C SER A 307 -8.57 3.57 -19.50
N ALA A 308 -9.26 3.22 -18.44
CA ALA A 308 -10.69 3.49 -18.31
C ALA A 308 -11.00 4.33 -17.08
N ARG A 309 -11.88 5.32 -17.23
CA ARG A 309 -12.41 6.11 -16.10
C ARG A 309 -13.37 5.32 -15.21
N VAL A 310 -13.74 4.12 -15.64
CA VAL A 310 -14.66 3.23 -14.89
C VAL A 310 -14.04 2.79 -13.56
N GLY A 311 -12.72 2.75 -13.46
CA GLY A 311 -12.00 2.44 -12.22
C GLY A 311 -11.87 0.95 -11.89
N GLN A 312 -12.55 0.08 -12.62
CA GLN A 312 -12.52 -1.38 -12.45
C GLN A 312 -12.60 -2.07 -13.80
N GLY A 313 -12.15 -3.32 -13.87
CA GLY A 313 -12.15 -4.12 -15.08
C GLY A 313 -10.86 -4.01 -15.88
N ILE A 314 -10.73 -4.88 -16.86
CA ILE A 314 -9.56 -4.97 -17.73
C ILE A 314 -9.77 -4.09 -18.96
N VAL A 315 -8.84 -3.19 -19.26
CA VAL A 315 -8.77 -2.55 -20.56
C VAL A 315 -8.07 -3.51 -21.53
N ALA A 316 -8.88 -4.20 -22.31
CA ALA A 316 -8.41 -5.25 -23.21
C ALA A 316 -7.62 -4.68 -24.40
N ARG A 317 -6.43 -5.25 -24.66
CA ARG A 317 -5.64 -4.91 -25.84
C ARG A 317 -6.36 -5.35 -27.12
N ASN A 318 -6.38 -4.46 -28.10
CA ASN A 318 -7.08 -4.66 -29.38
C ASN A 318 -8.60 -4.89 -29.26
N GLY A 319 -9.21 -4.55 -28.09
CA GLY A 319 -10.64 -4.67 -27.89
C GLY A 319 -11.44 -3.55 -28.55
N GLU A 320 -11.28 -2.32 -28.08
CA GLU A 320 -12.01 -1.14 -28.58
C GLU A 320 -11.25 -0.35 -29.64
N ALA A 321 -9.98 -0.61 -29.81
CA ALA A 321 -9.11 -0.01 -30.81
C ALA A 321 -8.04 -1.03 -31.22
N ASN A 322 -7.51 -0.90 -32.43
CA ASN A 322 -6.35 -1.69 -32.86
C ASN A 322 -5.09 -1.03 -32.26
N ASP A 323 -4.74 -1.42 -31.03
CA ASP A 323 -3.61 -0.85 -30.29
C ASP A 323 -2.28 -1.18 -30.97
N ASP A 324 -2.17 -2.34 -31.64
CA ASP A 324 -0.98 -2.71 -32.37
C ASP A 324 -0.71 -1.80 -33.56
N GLN A 325 -1.77 -1.43 -34.30
CA GLN A 325 -1.67 -0.50 -35.42
C GLN A 325 -1.42 0.93 -34.96
N LEU A 326 -2.00 1.33 -33.84
CA LEU A 326 -1.88 2.69 -33.27
C LEU A 326 -0.58 2.85 -32.47
N ASP A 327 0.14 1.78 -32.19
CA ASP A 327 1.30 1.73 -31.31
C ASP A 327 0.99 2.29 -29.93
N PHE A 328 -0.19 1.94 -29.38
CA PHE A 328 -0.66 2.30 -28.05
C PHE A 328 -0.40 1.17 -27.04
N VAL A 329 -0.36 1.54 -25.77
CA VAL A 329 -0.30 0.63 -24.61
C VAL A 329 -1.68 0.59 -23.96
N VAL A 330 -2.02 -0.52 -23.32
CA VAL A 330 -3.23 -0.63 -22.48
C VAL A 330 -2.87 -0.81 -21.01
N SER A 331 -3.71 -0.27 -20.14
CA SER A 331 -3.44 -0.22 -18.70
C SER A 331 -3.72 -1.52 -17.94
N ASP A 332 -4.24 -2.57 -18.59
CA ASP A 332 -4.76 -3.74 -17.90
C ASP A 332 -5.83 -3.32 -16.85
N THR A 333 -5.67 -3.67 -15.60
CA THR A 333 -6.58 -3.32 -14.49
C THR A 333 -6.22 -2.02 -13.77
N LEU A 334 -5.14 -1.33 -14.19
CA LEU A 334 -4.72 -0.09 -13.51
C LEU A 334 -5.67 1.07 -13.81
N SER A 335 -6.08 1.77 -12.76
CA SER A 335 -6.78 3.06 -12.87
C SER A 335 -5.92 4.09 -13.60
N PRO A 336 -6.51 5.14 -14.19
CA PRO A 336 -5.74 6.14 -14.93
C PRO A 336 -4.61 6.78 -14.13
N GLN A 337 -4.81 7.10 -12.86
CA GLN A 337 -3.81 7.69 -11.98
C GLN A 337 -2.65 6.73 -11.68
N LYS A 338 -2.92 5.44 -11.51
CA LYS A 338 -1.87 4.42 -11.32
C LYS A 338 -1.18 4.06 -12.63
N ALA A 339 -1.91 3.99 -13.74
CA ALA A 339 -1.32 3.85 -15.06
C ALA A 339 -0.35 5.00 -15.40
N ARG A 340 -0.68 6.23 -14.98
CA ARG A 340 0.21 7.40 -15.06
C ARG A 340 1.54 7.15 -14.32
N ILE A 341 1.48 6.62 -13.11
CA ILE A 341 2.68 6.34 -12.30
C ILE A 341 3.56 5.29 -12.97
N LEU A 342 2.96 4.19 -13.42
CA LEU A 342 3.72 3.13 -14.09
C LEU A 342 4.35 3.63 -15.41
N LEU A 343 3.59 4.40 -16.20
CA LEU A 343 4.12 5.00 -17.43
C LEU A 343 5.28 5.95 -17.16
N MET A 344 5.16 6.78 -16.13
CA MET A 344 6.20 7.72 -15.72
C MET A 344 7.50 6.99 -15.35
N LEU A 345 7.41 5.89 -14.60
CA LEU A 345 8.57 5.06 -14.26
C LEU A 345 9.10 4.28 -15.48
N ALA A 346 8.24 3.73 -16.32
CA ALA A 346 8.62 3.05 -17.55
C ALA A 346 9.42 3.96 -18.49
N LEU A 347 9.01 5.23 -18.63
CA LEU A 347 9.69 6.22 -19.44
C LEU A 347 11.09 6.61 -18.93
N THR A 348 11.43 6.30 -17.68
CA THR A 348 12.81 6.41 -17.18
C THR A 348 13.73 5.30 -17.74
N LYS A 349 13.14 4.24 -18.33
CA LYS A 349 13.88 3.08 -18.85
C LYS A 349 13.85 3.02 -20.37
N THR A 350 12.68 3.26 -20.97
CA THR A 350 12.48 3.07 -22.41
C THR A 350 11.29 3.86 -22.93
N SER A 351 11.29 4.17 -24.23
CA SER A 351 10.12 4.64 -24.96
C SER A 351 9.52 3.56 -25.88
N ASN A 352 10.04 2.34 -25.84
CA ASN A 352 9.53 1.23 -26.62
C ASN A 352 8.18 0.75 -26.06
N THR A 353 7.11 0.91 -26.82
CA THR A 353 5.73 0.61 -26.38
C THR A 353 5.50 -0.86 -26.08
N LYS A 354 6.20 -1.79 -26.77
CA LYS A 354 6.12 -3.24 -26.49
C LYS A 354 6.70 -3.57 -25.13
N GLU A 355 7.86 -2.97 -24.77
CA GLU A 355 8.46 -3.14 -23.45
C GLU A 355 7.61 -2.48 -22.36
N ILE A 356 7.07 -1.31 -22.63
CA ILE A 356 6.14 -0.66 -21.70
C ILE A 356 4.89 -1.52 -21.51
N GLN A 357 4.32 -2.11 -22.57
CA GLN A 357 3.19 -3.03 -22.44
C GLN A 357 3.53 -4.25 -21.59
N ARG A 358 4.74 -4.82 -21.73
CA ARG A 358 5.21 -5.90 -20.85
C ARG A 358 5.21 -5.46 -19.39
N MET A 359 5.68 -4.22 -19.10
CA MET A 359 5.67 -3.67 -17.74
C MET A 359 4.25 -3.58 -17.18
N PHE A 360 3.27 -3.12 -17.98
CA PHE A 360 1.85 -3.04 -17.57
C PHE A 360 1.24 -4.40 -17.25
N TYR A 361 1.70 -5.48 -17.89
CA TYR A 361 1.27 -6.83 -17.57
C TYR A 361 2.05 -7.48 -16.40
N THR A 362 3.18 -6.88 -16.02
CA THR A 362 4.05 -7.43 -14.98
C THR A 362 3.77 -6.84 -13.60
N TYR A 363 3.47 -5.54 -13.53
CA TYR A 363 3.41 -4.74 -12.31
C TYR A 363 2.02 -4.30 -11.90
#